data_1dac18f989ce2339b7421cbc96504420
#
_entry.id   1dac18f989ce2339b7421cbc96504420
#
_cell.length_a   1.000
_cell.length_b   1.000
_cell.length_c   1.000
_cell.angle_alpha   90.00
_cell.angle_beta   90.00
_cell.angle_gamma   90.00
#
_symmetry.space_group_name_H-M   'P 1'
#
loop_
_entity.id
_entity.type
_entity.pdbx_description
1 polymer ?
#
loop_
_entity_poly.entity_id
_entity_poly.type
_entity_poly.pdbx_seq_one_letter_code
_entity_poly.pdbx_strand_id
1 'polypeptide(L)'
;MFKSKKKKLFCACCAACISLQAQSITLKGNVKSFETKTPLESVNIAVLNSEFGTTTDINGDFLIEKIIVKNLQLQISMIGYKDTTFNIAINNDIVDIGQIFLKSEVLQLDGVNVHGHNDLIQTTMLSDTFLSGKKMQENMQGTIAQTLQNELGVNIRAMGQATTRPILRGYSGDRFLITKNGIKTGDLSHSSADHAMSLDLGGVEEIQIFRGPRALLYGSNTIGGVVNIEKNSISTEPLDHLYTYFTSGVDSGNDGFLGTIAIETPYKSNNIRFSLIKRKTGDQSTPKGVLQNTSMNNIEGFMGFSKLGNGKRSTFSFERVLMDYGIPGSPQGHISGVDLKLSKNTQEFNYHQDIDLMGFETFNIDQNFIYYSHSEYESTSSNPAVRLSQNIVSLKSTMTGQNREFGGSF
;
A
#
# COMPACT_ATOMS: atom_id res chain seq x y z
N MET A 1 -6.47 67.46 38.12
CA MET A 1 -5.55 68.44 37.58
C MET A 1 -4.30 67.68 37.19
N PHE A 2 -4.16 67.28 35.92
CA PHE A 2 -2.93 67.05 35.17
C PHE A 2 -3.31 66.56 33.76
N LYS A 3 -3.14 67.48 32.80
CA LYS A 3 -3.31 67.22 31.37
C LYS A 3 -2.07 66.49 30.86
N SER A 4 -2.21 65.31 30.33
CA SER A 4 -1.17 64.63 29.56
C SER A 4 -1.45 64.77 28.06
N LYS A 5 -0.58 65.47 27.38
CA LYS A 5 -0.54 65.66 25.92
C LYS A 5 -0.14 64.37 25.21
N LYS A 6 -1.07 63.78 24.46
CA LYS A 6 -0.73 62.72 23.50
C LYS A 6 -0.02 63.35 22.30
N LYS A 7 1.29 63.14 22.17
CA LYS A 7 2.06 63.40 20.95
C LYS A 7 1.68 62.35 19.92
N LYS A 8 1.04 62.77 18.84
CA LYS A 8 0.91 61.98 17.61
C LYS A 8 2.26 61.90 16.92
N LEU A 9 2.91 60.74 17.01
CA LEU A 9 4.08 60.44 16.18
C LEU A 9 3.55 59.86 14.88
N PHE A 10 3.52 60.69 13.85
CA PHE A 10 3.22 60.31 12.47
C PHE A 10 4.49 59.71 11.89
N CYS A 11 4.59 58.36 11.93
CA CYS A 11 5.69 57.64 11.24
C CYS A 11 5.32 57.51 9.77
N ALA A 12 5.88 58.39 8.95
CA ALA A 12 5.84 58.28 7.51
C ALA A 12 6.82 57.18 7.11
N CYS A 13 6.39 55.91 7.08
CA CYS A 13 7.04 54.86 6.38
C CYS A 13 6.77 55.05 4.87
N CYS A 14 7.71 55.72 4.21
CA CYS A 14 7.82 55.62 2.76
C CYS A 14 7.97 54.10 2.41
N ALA A 15 6.88 53.51 2.00
CA ALA A 15 6.90 52.24 1.33
C ALA A 15 7.56 52.45 -0.03
N ALA A 16 8.86 52.26 -0.10
CA ALA A 16 9.50 51.97 -1.36
C ALA A 16 8.99 50.62 -1.82
N CYS A 17 7.89 50.63 -2.59
CA CYS A 17 7.51 49.51 -3.43
C CYS A 17 8.62 49.31 -4.45
N ILE A 18 9.62 48.51 -4.09
CA ILE A 18 10.47 47.86 -5.06
C ILE A 18 9.52 46.87 -5.74
N SER A 19 8.96 47.27 -6.88
CA SER A 19 8.34 46.36 -7.81
C SER A 19 9.44 45.44 -8.30
N LEU A 20 9.61 44.27 -7.66
CA LEU A 20 10.26 43.14 -8.31
C LEU A 20 9.41 42.83 -9.54
N GLN A 21 9.78 43.39 -10.68
CA GLN A 21 9.29 42.89 -11.95
C GLN A 21 9.87 41.50 -12.10
N ALA A 22 9.04 40.49 -11.79
CA ALA A 22 9.37 39.14 -12.15
C ALA A 22 9.44 39.08 -13.68
N GLN A 23 10.63 38.97 -14.20
CA GLN A 23 10.90 38.89 -15.64
C GLN A 23 10.25 37.59 -16.12
N SER A 24 9.22 37.71 -16.95
CA SER A 24 8.57 36.52 -17.54
C SER A 24 9.33 36.12 -18.81
N ILE A 25 9.63 34.85 -18.91
CA ILE A 25 10.42 34.29 -20.02
C ILE A 25 9.48 33.52 -20.94
N THR A 26 9.73 33.60 -22.23
CA THR A 26 9.09 32.75 -23.25
C THR A 26 10.13 31.78 -23.78
N LEU A 27 9.82 30.50 -23.74
CA LEU A 27 10.67 29.41 -24.19
C LEU A 27 10.07 28.78 -25.45
N LYS A 28 10.88 28.57 -26.48
CA LYS A 28 10.49 27.89 -27.70
C LYS A 28 11.59 26.98 -28.24
N GLY A 29 11.20 25.99 -29.02
CA GLY A 29 12.11 25.04 -29.64
C GLY A 29 11.37 24.05 -30.52
N ASN A 30 12.12 23.13 -31.12
CA ASN A 30 11.60 22.08 -31.99
C ASN A 30 12.19 20.74 -31.61
N VAL A 31 11.36 19.69 -31.52
CA VAL A 31 11.80 18.34 -31.12
C VAL A 31 11.67 17.37 -32.30
N LYS A 32 12.75 16.63 -32.55
CA LYS A 32 12.86 15.65 -33.63
C LYS A 32 13.41 14.32 -33.15
N SER A 33 13.08 13.25 -33.86
CA SER A 33 13.75 11.96 -33.68
C SER A 33 15.23 12.05 -34.10
N PHE A 34 16.11 11.50 -33.28
CA PHE A 34 17.55 11.45 -33.60
C PHE A 34 17.84 10.54 -34.82
N GLU A 35 17.10 9.45 -34.95
CA GLU A 35 17.29 8.43 -35.99
C GLU A 35 16.73 8.87 -37.33
N THR A 36 15.47 9.30 -37.35
CA THR A 36 14.73 9.62 -38.59
C THR A 36 14.77 11.07 -38.99
N LYS A 37 15.18 11.97 -38.08
CA LYS A 37 15.16 13.44 -38.25
C LYS A 37 13.75 14.02 -38.48
N THR A 38 12.71 13.21 -38.32
CA THR A 38 11.32 13.66 -38.44
C THR A 38 10.88 14.41 -37.18
N PRO A 39 9.97 15.38 -37.29
CA PRO A 39 9.38 16.03 -36.13
C PRO A 39 8.62 15.04 -35.25
N LEU A 40 8.62 15.28 -33.95
CA LEU A 40 7.90 14.48 -32.96
C LEU A 40 6.75 15.28 -32.38
N GLU A 41 5.54 14.85 -32.66
CA GLU A 41 4.29 15.39 -32.13
C GLU A 41 4.00 14.83 -30.72
N SER A 42 3.34 15.63 -29.88
CA SER A 42 2.89 15.23 -28.54
C SER A 42 4.03 14.85 -27.57
N VAL A 43 5.24 15.39 -27.78
CA VAL A 43 6.33 15.29 -26.81
C VAL A 43 5.99 16.14 -25.60
N ASN A 44 6.03 15.59 -24.42
CA ASN A 44 5.79 16.33 -23.18
C ASN A 44 7.03 17.14 -22.79
N ILE A 45 6.85 18.43 -22.52
CA ILE A 45 7.88 19.38 -22.15
C ILE A 45 7.50 20.04 -20.85
N ALA A 46 8.24 19.77 -19.77
CA ALA A 46 7.96 20.27 -18.45
C ALA A 46 9.13 21.07 -17.90
N VAL A 47 8.84 22.20 -17.27
CA VAL A 47 9.84 22.95 -16.46
C VAL A 47 9.86 22.35 -15.07
N LEU A 48 10.98 21.73 -14.69
CA LEU A 48 11.12 21.05 -13.42
C LEU A 48 10.94 22.01 -12.23
N ASN A 49 10.29 21.50 -11.18
CA ASN A 49 9.94 22.26 -9.97
C ASN A 49 9.01 23.47 -10.23
N SER A 50 8.18 23.40 -11.27
CA SER A 50 7.18 24.41 -11.58
C SER A 50 5.91 23.78 -12.18
N GLU A 51 4.86 24.57 -12.36
CA GLU A 51 3.62 24.17 -13.04
C GLU A 51 3.63 24.45 -14.55
N PHE A 52 4.78 24.94 -15.09
CA PHE A 52 4.89 25.28 -16.49
C PHE A 52 5.25 24.07 -17.35
N GLY A 53 4.49 23.86 -18.41
CA GLY A 53 4.73 22.79 -19.38
C GLY A 53 3.86 22.95 -20.61
N THR A 54 4.19 22.18 -21.66
CA THR A 54 3.45 22.13 -22.92
C THR A 54 3.74 20.82 -23.64
N THR A 55 3.10 20.60 -24.79
CA THR A 55 3.41 19.52 -25.71
C THR A 55 3.79 20.05 -27.07
N THR A 56 4.57 19.30 -27.85
CA THR A 56 4.89 19.66 -29.22
C THR A 56 3.70 19.49 -30.15
N ASP A 57 3.62 20.35 -31.17
CA ASP A 57 2.65 20.25 -32.26
C ASP A 57 3.09 19.22 -33.34
N ILE A 58 2.32 19.11 -34.43
CA ILE A 58 2.59 18.18 -35.54
C ILE A 58 3.93 18.46 -36.26
N ASN A 59 4.47 19.66 -36.15
CA ASN A 59 5.76 20.05 -36.70
C ASN A 59 6.91 19.84 -35.69
N GLY A 60 6.59 19.34 -34.49
CA GLY A 60 7.54 19.20 -33.39
C GLY A 60 7.84 20.51 -32.66
N ASP A 61 7.13 21.60 -32.96
CA ASP A 61 7.37 22.90 -32.34
C ASP A 61 6.67 23.01 -30.99
N PHE A 62 7.30 23.73 -30.04
CA PHE A 62 6.70 24.02 -28.75
C PHE A 62 6.95 25.45 -28.31
N LEU A 63 6.03 25.99 -27.51
CA LEU A 63 6.08 27.32 -26.92
C LEU A 63 5.56 27.26 -25.49
N ILE A 64 6.32 27.81 -24.54
CA ILE A 64 5.90 28.01 -23.14
C ILE A 64 6.06 29.50 -22.83
N GLU A 65 4.97 30.16 -22.54
CA GLU A 65 4.95 31.61 -22.25
C GLU A 65 4.89 31.86 -20.74
N LYS A 66 5.32 33.06 -20.33
CA LYS A 66 5.18 33.60 -18.97
C LYS A 66 5.83 32.73 -17.86
N ILE A 67 6.94 32.07 -18.17
CA ILE A 67 7.68 31.31 -17.20
C ILE A 67 8.32 32.26 -16.18
N ILE A 68 8.09 32.02 -14.88
CA ILE A 68 8.67 32.81 -13.79
C ILE A 68 9.48 31.86 -12.92
N VAL A 69 10.74 31.64 -13.24
CA VAL A 69 11.67 30.78 -12.49
C VAL A 69 13.06 31.38 -12.44
N LYS A 70 13.82 31.10 -11.38
CA LYS A 70 15.20 31.54 -11.23
C LYS A 70 16.20 30.66 -11.99
N ASN A 71 15.93 29.36 -12.03
CA ASN A 71 16.73 28.37 -12.75
C ASN A 71 15.79 27.60 -13.67
N LEU A 72 16.08 27.58 -14.95
CA LEU A 72 15.27 26.90 -15.95
C LEU A 72 15.88 25.52 -16.24
N GLN A 73 15.26 24.49 -15.73
CA GLN A 73 15.58 23.10 -16.03
C GLN A 73 14.40 22.47 -16.75
N LEU A 74 14.62 22.02 -17.97
CA LEU A 74 13.60 21.49 -18.86
C LEU A 74 13.74 19.98 -18.95
N GLN A 75 12.66 19.27 -18.69
CA GLN A 75 12.54 17.84 -18.95
C GLN A 75 11.69 17.61 -20.20
N ILE A 76 12.17 16.78 -21.09
CA ILE A 76 11.51 16.39 -22.33
C ILE A 76 11.34 14.88 -22.31
N SER A 77 10.10 14.44 -22.44
CA SER A 77 9.75 13.01 -22.35
C SER A 77 8.71 12.62 -23.40
N MET A 78 8.86 11.43 -23.96
CA MET A 78 7.93 10.82 -24.90
C MET A 78 8.03 9.30 -24.83
N ILE A 79 6.90 8.59 -24.84
CA ILE A 79 6.89 7.12 -24.83
C ILE A 79 7.68 6.59 -26.04
N GLY A 80 8.63 5.70 -25.78
CA GLY A 80 9.52 5.11 -26.79
C GLY A 80 10.80 5.93 -27.08
N TYR A 81 11.03 6.99 -26.32
CA TYR A 81 12.24 7.84 -26.41
C TYR A 81 12.86 8.03 -25.02
N LYS A 82 14.18 8.24 -25.01
CA LYS A 82 14.93 8.48 -23.78
C LYS A 82 14.62 9.86 -23.22
N ASP A 83 14.18 9.91 -21.96
CA ASP A 83 13.98 11.16 -21.23
C ASP A 83 15.26 11.97 -21.19
N THR A 84 15.15 13.26 -21.51
CA THR A 84 16.30 14.15 -21.59
C THR A 84 16.03 15.40 -20.78
N THR A 85 17.01 15.82 -19.97
CA THR A 85 16.93 17.01 -19.15
C THR A 85 18.01 18.01 -19.55
N PHE A 86 17.64 19.29 -19.69
CA PHE A 86 18.53 20.39 -20.06
C PHE A 86 18.50 21.49 -19.00
N ASN A 87 19.68 22.00 -18.65
CA ASN A 87 19.79 23.25 -17.90
C ASN A 87 19.93 24.40 -18.89
N ILE A 88 19.02 25.37 -18.82
CA ILE A 88 18.95 26.46 -19.77
C ILE A 88 19.36 27.77 -19.08
N ALA A 89 20.37 28.43 -19.63
CA ALA A 89 20.78 29.75 -19.17
C ALA A 89 19.78 30.80 -19.69
N ILE A 90 19.25 31.61 -18.78
CA ILE A 90 18.32 32.69 -19.10
C ILE A 90 19.11 33.95 -19.38
N ASN A 91 19.27 34.28 -20.67
CA ASN A 91 20.00 35.47 -21.08
C ASN A 91 19.08 36.56 -21.67
N ASN A 92 17.85 36.18 -22.11
CA ASN A 92 16.88 37.06 -22.76
C ASN A 92 15.46 36.70 -22.35
N ASP A 93 14.50 37.59 -22.62
CA ASP A 93 13.08 37.38 -22.38
C ASP A 93 12.48 36.29 -23.31
N ILE A 94 13.10 36.06 -24.46
CA ILE A 94 12.74 34.94 -25.37
C ILE A 94 13.98 34.05 -25.50
N VAL A 95 13.87 32.82 -25.07
CA VAL A 95 14.90 31.80 -25.15
C VAL A 95 14.50 30.78 -26.22
N ASP A 96 15.24 30.77 -27.32
CA ASP A 96 15.09 29.75 -28.37
C ASP A 96 16.13 28.66 -28.16
N ILE A 97 15.68 27.45 -27.89
CA ILE A 97 16.54 26.28 -27.64
C ILE A 97 17.04 25.65 -28.94
N GLY A 98 16.38 25.99 -30.06
CA GLY A 98 16.66 25.37 -31.35
C GLY A 98 16.11 23.97 -31.47
N GLN A 99 16.85 23.10 -32.17
CA GLN A 99 16.40 21.72 -32.43
C GLN A 99 16.93 20.76 -31.36
N ILE A 100 16.03 20.00 -30.76
CA ILE A 100 16.32 18.97 -29.78
C ILE A 100 16.08 17.60 -30.43
N PHE A 101 17.02 16.68 -30.26
CA PHE A 101 16.93 15.35 -30.82
C PHE A 101 16.75 14.32 -29.69
N LEU A 102 15.61 13.63 -29.71
CA LEU A 102 15.38 12.49 -28.81
C LEU A 102 15.83 11.18 -29.47
N LYS A 103 16.58 10.39 -28.74
CA LYS A 103 16.96 9.03 -29.15
C LYS A 103 15.82 8.06 -28.84
N SER A 104 15.49 7.20 -29.78
CA SER A 104 14.57 6.10 -29.49
C SER A 104 15.18 5.20 -28.40
N GLU A 105 14.42 4.89 -27.41
CA GLU A 105 14.73 3.93 -26.38
C GLU A 105 13.63 2.90 -26.40
N VAL A 106 14.00 1.66 -26.72
CA VAL A 106 13.08 0.55 -26.47
C VAL A 106 12.80 0.62 -24.98
N LEU A 107 11.53 0.86 -24.61
CA LEU A 107 11.10 0.74 -23.23
C LEU A 107 11.37 -0.72 -22.83
N GLN A 108 12.59 -1.01 -22.39
CA GLN A 108 12.76 -2.05 -21.40
C GLN A 108 12.05 -1.44 -20.17
N LEU A 109 10.82 -1.86 -19.98
CA LEU A 109 10.23 -1.78 -18.67
C LEU A 109 11.22 -2.53 -17.79
N ASP A 110 12.07 -1.80 -17.09
CA ASP A 110 12.76 -2.36 -15.94
C ASP A 110 11.66 -3.01 -15.13
N GLY A 111 11.69 -4.34 -15.08
CA GLY A 111 10.68 -5.06 -14.34
C GLY A 111 10.64 -4.38 -12.98
N VAL A 112 9.47 -3.90 -12.58
CA VAL A 112 9.29 -3.39 -11.24
C VAL A 112 9.77 -4.52 -10.34
N ASN A 113 10.98 -4.40 -9.83
CA ASN A 113 11.49 -5.27 -8.78
C ASN A 113 10.64 -4.98 -7.56
N VAL A 114 9.47 -5.60 -7.54
CA VAL A 114 8.68 -5.71 -6.32
C VAL A 114 9.47 -6.65 -5.44
N HIS A 115 10.24 -6.10 -4.54
CA HIS A 115 10.89 -6.83 -3.47
C HIS A 115 9.82 -7.33 -2.48
N GLY A 116 9.01 -8.25 -2.94
CA GLY A 116 8.02 -8.99 -2.17
C GLY A 116 8.44 -10.45 -2.09
N HIS A 117 8.34 -11.03 -0.93
CA HIS A 117 8.50 -12.45 -0.68
C HIS A 117 7.59 -13.24 -1.61
N ASN A 118 8.17 -13.84 -2.56
CA ASN A 118 7.80 -14.88 -3.51
C ASN A 118 7.98 -14.43 -4.94
N ASP A 119 9.10 -14.85 -5.51
CA ASP A 119 9.30 -14.94 -6.96
C ASP A 119 8.37 -15.99 -7.60
N LEU A 120 7.17 -16.13 -7.07
CA LEU A 120 6.12 -16.83 -7.76
C LEU A 120 5.67 -15.95 -8.90
N ILE A 121 6.39 -16.06 -10.01
CA ILE A 121 6.02 -15.53 -11.32
C ILE A 121 5.61 -14.07 -11.19
N GLN A 122 6.28 -13.12 -11.79
CA GLN A 122 5.87 -11.71 -11.99
C GLN A 122 4.37 -11.47 -11.69
N THR A 123 4.01 -11.65 -10.42
CA THR A 123 2.61 -11.81 -9.97
C THR A 123 1.85 -10.51 -10.07
N THR A 124 2.54 -9.38 -10.09
CA THR A 124 1.94 -8.06 -10.26
C THR A 124 1.23 -7.88 -11.61
N MET A 125 1.74 -8.50 -12.67
CA MET A 125 1.06 -8.49 -13.98
C MET A 125 -0.06 -9.53 -14.09
N LEU A 126 -0.25 -10.36 -13.09
CA LEU A 126 -1.16 -11.50 -13.14
C LEU A 126 -2.38 -11.35 -12.23
N SER A 127 -2.40 -10.40 -11.30
CA SER A 127 -3.61 -10.10 -10.51
C SER A 127 -4.63 -9.38 -11.38
N ASP A 128 -5.90 -9.77 -11.24
CA ASP A 128 -7.01 -9.09 -11.92
C ASP A 128 -7.31 -7.71 -11.32
N THR A 129 -6.90 -7.48 -10.09
CA THR A 129 -7.04 -6.22 -9.36
C THR A 129 -5.83 -6.05 -8.44
N PHE A 130 -5.28 -4.85 -8.46
CA PHE A 130 -4.10 -4.48 -7.70
C PHE A 130 -4.30 -3.11 -7.04
N LEU A 131 -4.21 -3.07 -5.72
CA LEU A 131 -4.31 -1.87 -4.91
C LEU A 131 -3.01 -1.66 -4.13
N SER A 132 -2.25 -0.63 -4.48
CA SER A 132 -1.02 -0.24 -3.77
C SER A 132 -0.80 1.26 -3.83
N GLY A 133 0.16 1.77 -3.07
CA GLY A 133 0.58 3.16 -3.09
C GLY A 133 -0.58 4.14 -2.96
N LYS A 134 -0.66 5.13 -3.85
CA LYS A 134 -1.70 6.18 -3.84
C LYS A 134 -3.11 5.61 -4.00
N LYS A 135 -3.31 4.65 -4.91
CA LYS A 135 -4.62 4.00 -5.12
C LYS A 135 -5.12 3.30 -3.84
N MET A 136 -4.21 2.66 -3.10
CA MET A 136 -4.52 2.06 -1.81
C MET A 136 -4.97 3.12 -0.80
N GLN A 137 -4.23 4.22 -0.68
CA GLN A 137 -4.53 5.30 0.26
C GLN A 137 -5.89 5.97 -0.03
N GLU A 138 -6.20 6.23 -1.30
CA GLU A 138 -7.47 6.84 -1.73
C GLU A 138 -8.68 5.94 -1.48
N ASN A 139 -8.52 4.62 -1.50
CA ASN A 139 -9.58 3.64 -1.29
C ASN A 139 -9.63 3.10 0.15
N MET A 140 -8.65 3.43 1.00
CA MET A 140 -8.57 2.94 2.36
C MET A 140 -9.79 3.38 3.18
N GLN A 141 -10.58 2.42 3.61
CA GLN A 141 -11.77 2.63 4.42
C GLN A 141 -11.80 1.63 5.56
N GLY A 142 -12.32 2.04 6.70
CA GLY A 142 -12.60 1.22 7.90
C GLY A 142 -11.95 -0.17 7.99
N THR A 143 -12.24 -1.07 7.08
CA THR A 143 -11.73 -2.45 7.05
C THR A 143 -11.23 -2.83 5.65
N ILE A 144 -10.52 -3.97 5.55
CA ILE A 144 -10.08 -4.53 4.27
C ILE A 144 -11.28 -4.75 3.32
N ALA A 145 -12.40 -5.26 3.84
CA ALA A 145 -13.59 -5.47 3.02
C ALA A 145 -14.16 -4.16 2.47
N GLN A 146 -14.22 -3.12 3.30
CA GLN A 146 -14.69 -1.79 2.87
C GLN A 146 -13.73 -1.15 1.87
N THR A 147 -12.42 -1.31 2.05
CA THR A 147 -11.41 -0.84 1.09
C THR A 147 -11.59 -1.46 -0.29
N LEU A 148 -12.06 -2.71 -0.35
CA LEU A 148 -12.27 -3.45 -1.60
C LEU A 148 -13.67 -3.27 -2.20
N GLN A 149 -14.62 -2.59 -1.55
CA GLN A 149 -16.03 -2.56 -1.97
C GLN A 149 -16.27 -1.93 -3.35
N ASN A 150 -15.38 -1.06 -3.79
CA ASN A 150 -15.46 -0.40 -5.10
C ASN A 150 -14.82 -1.22 -6.23
N GLU A 151 -14.20 -2.36 -5.92
CA GLU A 151 -13.58 -3.21 -6.92
C GLU A 151 -14.63 -4.12 -7.60
N LEU A 152 -14.46 -4.36 -8.89
CA LEU A 152 -15.40 -5.14 -9.69
C LEU A 152 -15.63 -6.55 -9.11
N GLY A 153 -16.89 -6.91 -8.90
CA GLY A 153 -17.29 -8.21 -8.39
C GLY A 153 -17.01 -8.42 -6.90
N VAL A 154 -16.70 -7.37 -6.16
CA VAL A 154 -16.56 -7.40 -4.70
C VAL A 154 -17.81 -6.80 -4.06
N ASN A 155 -18.37 -7.50 -3.08
CA ASN A 155 -19.42 -7.03 -2.18
C ASN A 155 -18.94 -7.20 -0.75
N ILE A 156 -19.71 -6.71 0.22
CA ILE A 156 -19.39 -6.81 1.64
C ILE A 156 -20.48 -7.59 2.36
N ARG A 157 -20.07 -8.45 3.29
CA ARG A 157 -20.91 -8.99 4.35
C ARG A 157 -20.44 -8.41 5.68
N ALA A 158 -21.35 -7.89 6.49
CA ALA A 158 -21.05 -7.34 7.80
C ALA A 158 -22.14 -7.70 8.81
N MET A 159 -21.73 -8.01 10.05
CA MET A 159 -22.59 -8.13 11.23
C MET A 159 -22.15 -7.16 12.34
N GLY A 160 -21.42 -6.13 12.01
CA GLY A 160 -20.82 -5.15 12.88
C GLY A 160 -19.53 -4.60 12.23
N GLN A 161 -18.84 -3.71 12.92
CA GLN A 161 -17.65 -3.06 12.34
C GLN A 161 -16.48 -4.04 12.16
N ALA A 162 -16.22 -4.87 13.17
CA ALA A 162 -15.12 -5.84 13.14
C ALA A 162 -15.39 -7.02 12.20
N THR A 163 -16.66 -7.43 12.06
CA THR A 163 -17.07 -8.63 11.34
C THR A 163 -17.41 -8.36 9.88
N THR A 164 -16.66 -7.46 9.25
CA THR A 164 -16.75 -7.18 7.82
C THR A 164 -15.88 -8.14 7.02
N ARG A 165 -16.46 -8.75 5.98
CA ARG A 165 -15.74 -9.65 5.11
C ARG A 165 -16.10 -9.41 3.64
N PRO A 166 -15.13 -9.44 2.71
CA PRO A 166 -15.45 -9.35 1.29
C PRO A 166 -16.22 -10.60 0.83
N ILE A 167 -17.07 -10.40 -0.15
CA ILE A 167 -17.74 -11.45 -0.96
C ILE A 167 -17.21 -11.26 -2.37
N LEU A 168 -16.63 -12.29 -2.95
CA LEU A 168 -16.03 -12.24 -4.27
C LEU A 168 -16.88 -12.99 -5.29
N ARG A 169 -17.47 -12.27 -6.28
CA ARG A 169 -18.39 -12.83 -7.29
C ARG A 169 -19.54 -13.65 -6.69
N GLY A 170 -20.09 -13.21 -5.56
CA GLY A 170 -21.15 -13.91 -4.84
C GLY A 170 -20.67 -15.06 -3.95
N TYR A 171 -19.38 -15.40 -3.96
CA TYR A 171 -18.80 -16.42 -3.10
C TYR A 171 -18.39 -15.84 -1.75
N SER A 172 -18.71 -16.53 -0.68
CA SER A 172 -18.36 -16.18 0.71
C SER A 172 -17.92 -17.44 1.49
N GLY A 173 -17.43 -17.26 2.70
CA GLY A 173 -16.99 -18.37 3.56
C GLY A 173 -15.79 -19.09 2.96
N ASP A 174 -15.85 -20.42 2.91
CA ASP A 174 -14.77 -21.29 2.40
C ASP A 174 -14.65 -21.36 0.88
N ARG A 175 -15.45 -20.57 0.14
CA ARG A 175 -15.47 -20.65 -1.32
C ARG A 175 -14.51 -19.67 -1.99
N PHE A 176 -13.89 -18.79 -1.24
CA PHE A 176 -12.76 -17.97 -1.68
C PHE A 176 -11.75 -17.84 -0.53
N LEU A 177 -10.51 -17.58 -0.87
CA LEU A 177 -9.41 -17.57 0.08
C LEU A 177 -8.95 -16.15 0.39
N ILE A 178 -8.69 -15.86 1.66
CA ILE A 178 -7.96 -14.67 2.09
C ILE A 178 -6.60 -15.11 2.61
N THR A 179 -5.54 -14.50 2.08
CA THR A 179 -4.16 -14.79 2.45
C THR A 179 -3.46 -13.52 2.93
N LYS A 180 -2.47 -13.68 3.78
CA LYS A 180 -1.48 -12.68 4.15
C LYS A 180 -0.12 -13.18 3.67
N ASN A 181 0.57 -12.38 2.84
CA ASN A 181 1.87 -12.73 2.26
C ASN A 181 1.84 -14.15 1.60
N GLY A 182 0.77 -14.44 0.86
CA GLY A 182 0.58 -15.73 0.18
C GLY A 182 0.12 -16.91 1.06
N ILE A 183 -0.06 -16.72 2.36
CA ILE A 183 -0.40 -17.76 3.33
C ILE A 183 -1.79 -17.52 3.91
N LYS A 184 -2.56 -18.58 4.14
CA LYS A 184 -3.89 -18.49 4.77
C LYS A 184 -3.81 -17.74 6.09
N THR A 185 -4.78 -16.85 6.33
CA THR A 185 -4.80 -16.00 7.55
C THR A 185 -4.85 -16.78 8.85
N GLY A 186 -5.34 -18.03 8.80
CA GLY A 186 -5.40 -18.91 9.97
C GLY A 186 -6.36 -18.43 11.03
N ASP A 187 -7.40 -17.70 10.67
CA ASP A 187 -8.51 -17.32 11.53
C ASP A 187 -9.79 -18.10 11.17
N LEU A 188 -10.81 -17.99 12.00
CA LEU A 188 -12.10 -18.64 11.81
C LEU A 188 -13.14 -17.75 11.10
N SER A 189 -12.72 -16.61 10.50
CA SER A 189 -13.63 -15.67 9.83
C SER A 189 -14.40 -16.28 8.65
N HIS A 190 -13.91 -17.40 8.13
CA HIS A 190 -14.56 -18.13 7.05
C HIS A 190 -15.70 -19.03 7.53
N SER A 191 -15.68 -19.46 8.79
CA SER A 191 -16.64 -20.44 9.34
C SER A 191 -17.98 -19.82 9.72
N SER A 192 -17.97 -18.56 10.21
CA SER A 192 -19.19 -17.86 10.60
C SER A 192 -19.12 -16.37 10.25
N ALA A 193 -20.29 -15.74 10.14
CA ALA A 193 -20.41 -14.32 9.78
C ALA A 193 -20.03 -13.38 10.92
N ASP A 194 -20.09 -13.85 12.13
CA ASP A 194 -19.81 -13.16 13.39
C ASP A 194 -18.33 -13.24 13.79
N HIS A 195 -17.54 -14.01 13.08
CA HIS A 195 -16.10 -14.08 13.33
C HIS A 195 -15.36 -13.03 12.51
N ALA A 196 -14.62 -12.15 13.20
CA ALA A 196 -13.80 -11.13 12.57
C ALA A 196 -12.56 -11.73 11.87
N MET A 197 -12.12 -11.06 10.81
CA MET A 197 -10.80 -11.33 10.24
C MET A 197 -9.73 -10.81 11.19
N SER A 198 -8.68 -11.62 11.40
CA SER A 198 -7.52 -11.25 12.22
C SER A 198 -6.50 -10.37 11.47
N LEU A 199 -6.99 -9.50 10.60
CA LEU A 199 -6.20 -8.59 9.76
C LEU A 199 -6.76 -7.17 9.86
N ASP A 200 -5.90 -6.22 10.19
CA ASP A 200 -6.18 -4.78 10.15
C ASP A 200 -5.50 -4.13 8.93
N LEU A 201 -6.00 -2.97 8.51
CA LEU A 201 -5.43 -2.18 7.42
C LEU A 201 -4.06 -1.58 7.75
N GLY A 202 -3.74 -1.42 9.03
CA GLY A 202 -2.44 -0.90 9.44
C GLY A 202 -1.32 -1.79 8.90
N GLY A 203 -0.29 -1.17 8.30
CA GLY A 203 0.86 -1.88 7.73
C GLY A 203 0.57 -2.68 6.46
N VAL A 204 -0.63 -2.57 5.87
CA VAL A 204 -0.93 -3.14 4.55
C VAL A 204 -0.23 -2.31 3.49
N GLU A 205 0.58 -2.96 2.68
CA GLU A 205 1.37 -2.36 1.61
C GLU A 205 0.65 -2.51 0.27
N GLU A 206 -0.04 -3.65 0.10
CA GLU A 206 -0.70 -4.02 -1.13
C GLU A 206 -1.86 -4.99 -0.92
N ILE A 207 -2.88 -4.93 -1.76
CA ILE A 207 -3.95 -5.93 -1.86
C ILE A 207 -4.07 -6.38 -3.31
N GLN A 208 -4.02 -7.68 -3.52
CA GLN A 208 -4.14 -8.34 -4.81
C GLN A 208 -5.39 -9.21 -4.85
N ILE A 209 -6.13 -9.20 -5.96
CA ILE A 209 -7.26 -10.11 -6.17
C ILE A 209 -6.95 -11.00 -7.37
N PHE A 210 -6.91 -12.30 -7.16
CA PHE A 210 -6.70 -13.30 -8.21
C PHE A 210 -8.02 -14.04 -8.49
N ARG A 211 -8.38 -14.14 -9.74
CA ARG A 211 -9.60 -14.81 -10.21
C ARG A 211 -9.24 -15.88 -11.24
N GLY A 212 -10.12 -16.88 -11.38
CA GLY A 212 -9.94 -17.96 -12.36
C GLY A 212 -8.79 -18.90 -12.02
N PRO A 213 -8.14 -19.54 -13.03
CA PRO A 213 -7.17 -20.62 -12.80
C PRO A 213 -5.97 -20.24 -11.95
N ARG A 214 -5.57 -18.99 -11.95
CA ARG A 214 -4.44 -18.49 -11.14
C ARG A 214 -4.67 -18.59 -9.65
N ALA A 215 -5.92 -18.50 -9.21
CA ALA A 215 -6.26 -18.68 -7.81
C ALA A 215 -5.84 -20.05 -7.28
N LEU A 216 -5.73 -21.08 -8.14
CA LEU A 216 -5.30 -22.41 -7.76
C LEU A 216 -3.85 -22.48 -7.23
N LEU A 217 -3.01 -21.52 -7.58
CA LEU A 217 -1.63 -21.42 -7.05
C LEU A 217 -1.60 -21.17 -5.53
N TYR A 218 -2.69 -20.66 -4.96
CA TYR A 218 -2.82 -20.41 -3.53
C TYR A 218 -3.41 -21.62 -2.75
N GLY A 219 -3.74 -22.70 -3.43
CA GLY A 219 -4.23 -23.95 -2.84
C GLY A 219 -5.73 -24.17 -3.03
N SER A 220 -6.33 -24.95 -2.13
CA SER A 220 -7.75 -25.30 -2.15
C SER A 220 -8.66 -24.13 -1.76
N ASN A 221 -9.97 -24.26 -1.99
CA ASN A 221 -11.00 -23.30 -1.60
C ASN A 221 -10.92 -21.95 -2.35
N THR A 222 -10.49 -21.97 -3.60
CA THR A 222 -10.24 -20.77 -4.41
C THR A 222 -11.22 -20.62 -5.58
N ILE A 223 -12.37 -21.29 -5.55
CA ILE A 223 -13.36 -21.26 -6.64
C ILE A 223 -13.88 -19.83 -6.92
N GLY A 224 -14.06 -19.03 -5.90
CA GLY A 224 -14.42 -17.61 -6.01
C GLY A 224 -13.22 -16.71 -6.33
N GLY A 225 -12.01 -17.18 -6.09
CA GLY A 225 -10.75 -16.43 -6.21
C GLY A 225 -9.96 -16.34 -4.90
N VAL A 226 -8.95 -15.48 -4.90
CA VAL A 226 -8.07 -15.20 -3.75
C VAL A 226 -7.96 -13.70 -3.56
N VAL A 227 -8.01 -13.24 -2.32
CA VAL A 227 -7.60 -11.91 -1.89
C VAL A 227 -6.31 -12.07 -1.11
N ASN A 228 -5.18 -11.69 -1.71
CA ASN A 228 -3.88 -11.70 -1.05
C ASN A 228 -3.54 -10.30 -0.52
N ILE A 229 -3.08 -10.22 0.70
CA ILE A 229 -2.78 -8.99 1.42
C ILE A 229 -1.30 -9.02 1.79
N GLU A 230 -0.51 -8.15 1.15
CA GLU A 230 0.89 -7.97 1.51
C GLU A 230 0.97 -6.99 2.69
N LYS A 231 1.59 -7.43 3.77
CA LYS A 231 1.59 -6.68 5.03
C LYS A 231 2.87 -6.95 5.83
N ASN A 232 3.44 -5.86 6.35
CA ASN A 232 4.64 -5.91 7.21
C ASN A 232 5.83 -6.64 6.56
N SER A 233 6.02 -6.47 5.25
CA SER A 233 7.17 -7.05 4.54
C SER A 233 8.49 -6.49 5.08
N ILE A 234 9.50 -7.35 5.24
CA ILE A 234 10.84 -6.94 5.64
C ILE A 234 11.68 -6.80 4.37
N SER A 235 12.47 -5.72 4.28
CA SER A 235 13.31 -5.47 3.12
C SER A 235 14.22 -6.65 2.80
N THR A 236 14.25 -7.01 1.54
CA THR A 236 14.99 -8.17 1.01
C THR A 236 16.42 -7.85 0.65
N GLU A 237 16.78 -6.57 0.67
CA GLU A 237 18.10 -6.04 0.44
C GLU A 237 18.61 -5.28 1.67
N PRO A 238 19.95 -5.18 1.86
CA PRO A 238 20.50 -4.39 2.95
C PRO A 238 20.04 -2.93 2.85
N LEU A 239 19.48 -2.41 3.93
CA LEU A 239 19.15 -1.00 4.04
C LEU A 239 20.41 -0.17 4.27
N ASP A 240 20.41 1.04 3.76
CA ASP A 240 21.48 2.03 3.93
C ASP A 240 21.20 3.02 5.07
N HIS A 241 19.92 3.16 5.47
CA HIS A 241 19.49 4.06 6.54
C HIS A 241 18.24 3.54 7.26
N LEU A 242 17.85 4.25 8.31
CA LEU A 242 16.64 4.00 9.08
C LEU A 242 15.41 4.43 8.27
N TYR A 243 14.46 3.52 8.09
CA TYR A 243 13.13 3.80 7.55
C TYR A 243 12.11 3.87 8.66
N THR A 244 11.27 4.89 8.61
CA THR A 244 10.14 5.05 9.54
C THR A 244 8.87 5.31 8.76
N TYR A 245 7.81 4.65 9.16
CA TYR A 245 6.48 4.84 8.59
C TYR A 245 5.50 5.16 9.72
N PHE A 246 4.76 6.22 9.56
CA PHE A 246 3.69 6.61 10.47
C PHE A 246 2.44 6.92 9.68
N THR A 247 1.31 6.38 10.12
CA THR A 247 0.00 6.77 9.61
C THR A 247 -1.00 6.85 10.74
N SER A 248 -1.97 7.75 10.61
CA SER A 248 -3.08 7.86 11.54
C SER A 248 -4.35 8.24 10.80
N GLY A 249 -5.48 7.78 11.30
CA GLY A 249 -6.79 8.07 10.76
C GLY A 249 -7.82 8.19 11.87
N VAL A 250 -8.87 8.98 11.61
CA VAL A 250 -10.03 9.13 12.48
C VAL A 250 -11.29 8.88 11.68
N ASP A 251 -12.32 8.35 12.34
CA ASP A 251 -13.61 8.06 11.74
C ASP A 251 -14.72 8.61 12.65
N SER A 252 -15.45 9.60 12.16
CA SER A 252 -16.51 10.26 12.91
C SER A 252 -17.80 9.42 13.02
N GLY A 253 -17.95 8.39 12.20
CA GLY A 253 -19.12 7.50 12.21
C GLY A 253 -19.16 6.56 13.41
N ASN A 254 -18.03 6.41 14.11
CA ASN A 254 -17.87 5.48 15.23
C ASN A 254 -16.85 5.97 16.27
N ASP A 255 -16.53 7.27 16.29
CA ASP A 255 -15.46 7.84 17.13
C ASP A 255 -14.15 7.06 17.02
N GLY A 256 -13.84 6.62 15.79
CA GLY A 256 -12.76 5.71 15.52
C GLY A 256 -11.40 6.39 15.42
N PHE A 257 -10.37 5.65 15.83
CA PHE A 257 -8.98 6.01 15.67
C PHE A 257 -8.18 4.79 15.16
N LEU A 258 -7.33 5.02 14.17
CA LEU A 258 -6.30 4.09 13.70
C LEU A 258 -4.94 4.79 13.78
N GLY A 259 -3.95 4.14 14.36
CA GLY A 259 -2.56 4.58 14.35
C GLY A 259 -1.64 3.42 14.01
N THR A 260 -0.67 3.65 13.13
CA THR A 260 0.39 2.70 12.78
C THR A 260 1.72 3.39 12.89
N ILE A 261 2.68 2.73 13.50
CA ILE A 261 4.10 3.09 13.46
C ILE A 261 4.89 1.86 13.04
N ALA A 262 5.77 2.02 12.08
CA ALA A 262 6.72 0.99 11.68
C ALA A 262 8.12 1.60 11.56
N ILE A 263 9.11 0.84 11.98
CA ILE A 263 10.52 1.21 11.96
C ILE A 263 11.28 0.02 11.37
N GLU A 264 12.09 0.27 10.35
CA GLU A 264 13.00 -0.70 9.80
C GLU A 264 14.41 -0.12 9.77
N THR A 265 15.37 -0.84 10.33
CA THR A 265 16.73 -0.36 10.52
C THR A 265 17.76 -1.39 10.05
N PRO A 266 18.84 -0.94 9.40
CA PRO A 266 19.96 -1.82 9.10
C PRO A 266 20.70 -2.23 10.38
N TYR A 267 21.15 -3.47 10.41
CA TYR A 267 22.07 -3.99 11.41
C TYR A 267 23.16 -4.80 10.72
N LYS A 268 24.31 -4.19 10.43
CA LYS A 268 25.36 -4.74 9.56
C LYS A 268 24.79 -5.02 8.16
N SER A 269 24.84 -6.28 7.69
CA SER A 269 24.27 -6.72 6.42
C SER A 269 22.83 -7.26 6.58
N ASN A 270 22.13 -6.93 7.66
CA ASN A 270 20.82 -7.48 7.98
C ASN A 270 19.85 -6.33 8.22
N ASN A 271 18.55 -6.63 8.23
CA ASN A 271 17.52 -5.65 8.57
C ASN A 271 16.71 -6.13 9.78
N ILE A 272 16.27 -5.19 10.59
CA ILE A 272 15.37 -5.43 11.72
C ILE A 272 14.16 -4.51 11.55
N ARG A 273 12.97 -5.09 11.60
CA ARG A 273 11.71 -4.34 11.51
C ARG A 273 10.87 -4.53 12.76
N PHE A 274 10.27 -3.42 13.22
CA PHE A 274 9.25 -3.40 14.26
C PHE A 274 8.06 -2.63 13.74
N SER A 275 6.84 -3.09 14.05
CA SER A 275 5.64 -2.28 13.84
C SER A 275 4.64 -2.47 14.97
N LEU A 276 3.86 -1.42 15.21
CA LEU A 276 2.75 -1.41 16.15
C LEU A 276 1.56 -0.74 15.48
N ILE A 277 0.42 -1.42 15.55
CA ILE A 277 -0.85 -0.94 15.03
C ILE A 277 -1.84 -0.89 16.20
N LYS A 278 -2.53 0.23 16.32
CA LYS A 278 -3.61 0.41 17.28
C LYS A 278 -4.83 0.94 16.57
N ARG A 279 -5.96 0.24 16.75
CA ARG A 279 -7.26 0.70 16.29
C ARG A 279 -8.26 0.59 17.43
N LYS A 280 -9.06 1.62 17.58
CA LYS A 280 -10.15 1.65 18.55
C LYS A 280 -11.33 2.37 17.92
N THR A 281 -12.53 1.81 18.09
CA THR A 281 -13.78 2.45 17.67
C THR A 281 -14.79 2.37 18.82
N GLY A 282 -15.67 3.33 18.88
CA GLY A 282 -16.93 3.23 19.62
C GLY A 282 -17.99 2.47 18.82
N ASP A 283 -19.21 2.49 19.30
CA ASP A 283 -20.36 1.90 18.60
C ASP A 283 -20.70 2.69 17.33
N GLN A 284 -21.18 1.99 16.30
CA GLN A 284 -21.44 2.56 15.00
C GLN A 284 -22.69 3.46 15.00
N SER A 285 -22.53 4.70 14.58
CA SER A 285 -23.63 5.63 14.32
C SER A 285 -24.32 5.28 13.00
N THR A 286 -25.65 5.26 12.99
CA THR A 286 -26.46 5.03 11.80
C THR A 286 -27.56 6.09 11.69
N PRO A 287 -28.21 6.28 10.55
CA PRO A 287 -29.34 7.20 10.40
C PRO A 287 -30.52 6.89 11.34
N LYS A 288 -30.60 5.67 11.88
CA LYS A 288 -31.64 5.22 12.83
C LYS A 288 -31.20 5.27 14.29
N GLY A 289 -30.00 5.77 14.58
CA GLY A 289 -29.40 5.82 15.91
C GLY A 289 -28.13 4.99 16.01
N VAL A 290 -27.59 4.86 17.22
CA VAL A 290 -26.38 4.09 17.48
C VAL A 290 -26.68 2.60 17.48
N LEU A 291 -25.94 1.83 16.70
CA LEU A 291 -25.98 0.38 16.69
C LEU A 291 -25.12 -0.13 17.86
N GLN A 292 -25.80 -0.52 18.94
CA GLN A 292 -25.17 -0.95 20.19
C GLN A 292 -24.34 -2.23 20.01
N ASN A 293 -23.28 -2.36 20.81
CA ASN A 293 -22.38 -3.49 20.84
C ASN A 293 -21.69 -3.76 19.50
N THR A 294 -21.14 -2.69 18.90
CA THR A 294 -20.35 -2.77 17.65
C THR A 294 -18.96 -2.18 17.79
N SER A 295 -18.56 -1.79 18.99
CA SER A 295 -17.23 -1.25 19.26
C SER A 295 -16.13 -2.29 19.02
N MET A 296 -14.93 -1.82 18.72
CA MET A 296 -13.77 -2.64 18.47
C MET A 296 -12.51 -2.02 19.08
N ASN A 297 -11.64 -2.88 19.58
CA ASN A 297 -10.33 -2.51 20.08
C ASN A 297 -9.30 -3.53 19.61
N ASN A 298 -8.44 -3.13 18.67
CA ASN A 298 -7.39 -3.96 18.11
C ASN A 298 -6.00 -3.41 18.44
N ILE A 299 -5.09 -4.29 18.78
CA ILE A 299 -3.65 -4.00 18.88
C ILE A 299 -2.89 -5.12 18.18
N GLU A 300 -1.94 -4.73 17.33
CA GLU A 300 -1.09 -5.65 16.60
C GLU A 300 0.36 -5.21 16.76
N GLY A 301 1.21 -6.12 17.14
CA GLY A 301 2.66 -5.95 17.22
C GLY A 301 3.37 -6.92 16.28
N PHE A 302 4.36 -6.42 15.56
CA PHE A 302 5.21 -7.19 14.66
C PHE A 302 6.67 -6.92 14.94
N MET A 303 7.48 -7.98 14.88
CA MET A 303 8.93 -7.93 14.93
C MET A 303 9.49 -8.88 13.89
N GLY A 304 10.46 -8.41 13.11
CA GLY A 304 11.08 -9.21 12.07
C GLY A 304 12.58 -8.95 11.97
N PHE A 305 13.29 -9.98 11.54
CA PHE A 305 14.73 -9.97 11.30
C PHE A 305 15.02 -10.64 9.96
N SER A 306 15.80 -10.01 9.10
CA SER A 306 16.31 -10.62 7.88
C SER A 306 17.83 -10.72 7.92
N LYS A 307 18.36 -11.92 7.64
CA LYS A 307 19.77 -12.17 7.39
C LYS A 307 19.99 -12.23 5.89
N LEU A 308 20.82 -11.32 5.41
CA LEU A 308 21.10 -11.13 3.98
C LEU A 308 22.52 -11.55 3.66
N GLY A 309 22.71 -12.21 2.53
CA GLY A 309 24.02 -12.66 2.04
C GLY A 309 23.98 -12.86 0.53
N ASN A 310 25.12 -13.17 -0.08
CA ASN A 310 25.25 -13.35 -1.52
C ASN A 310 24.32 -14.47 -2.02
N GLY A 311 23.25 -14.12 -2.72
CA GLY A 311 22.27 -15.04 -3.26
C GLY A 311 21.48 -15.85 -2.22
N LYS A 312 21.53 -15.44 -0.93
CA LYS A 312 20.82 -16.12 0.16
C LYS A 312 20.14 -15.12 1.09
N ARG A 313 18.93 -15.44 1.49
CA ARG A 313 18.17 -14.66 2.46
C ARG A 313 17.44 -15.58 3.43
N SER A 314 17.49 -15.24 4.69
CA SER A 314 16.68 -15.89 5.73
C SER A 314 15.95 -14.83 6.51
N THR A 315 14.64 -14.95 6.62
CA THR A 315 13.79 -14.02 7.35
C THR A 315 13.07 -14.77 8.46
N PHE A 316 13.05 -14.21 9.64
CA PHE A 316 12.25 -14.67 10.76
C PHE A 316 11.38 -13.53 11.26
N SER A 317 10.09 -13.79 11.47
CA SER A 317 9.17 -12.82 12.03
C SER A 317 8.24 -13.41 13.08
N PHE A 318 7.78 -12.54 13.97
CA PHE A 318 6.76 -12.81 14.97
C PHE A 318 5.71 -11.69 14.92
N GLU A 319 4.44 -12.07 14.85
CA GLU A 319 3.30 -11.17 14.91
C GLU A 319 2.34 -11.61 16.01
N ARG A 320 1.83 -10.65 16.75
CA ARG A 320 0.75 -10.85 17.72
C ARG A 320 -0.38 -9.88 17.47
N VAL A 321 -1.60 -10.43 17.33
CA VAL A 321 -2.86 -9.68 17.20
C VAL A 321 -3.71 -9.96 18.42
N LEU A 322 -4.22 -8.91 19.04
CA LEU A 322 -5.21 -8.95 20.11
C LEU A 322 -6.37 -8.05 19.69
N MET A 323 -7.57 -8.61 19.62
CA MET A 323 -8.76 -7.89 19.20
C MET A 323 -9.95 -8.23 20.10
N ASP A 324 -10.52 -7.19 20.70
CA ASP A 324 -11.80 -7.26 21.39
C ASP A 324 -12.85 -6.55 20.53
N TYR A 325 -14.00 -7.15 20.32
CA TYR A 325 -15.07 -6.57 19.51
C TYR A 325 -16.44 -7.08 19.93
N GLY A 326 -17.45 -6.27 19.64
CA GLY A 326 -18.85 -6.60 19.89
C GLY A 326 -19.58 -6.99 18.59
N ILE A 327 -20.61 -7.80 18.75
CA ILE A 327 -21.61 -8.12 17.75
C ILE A 327 -22.96 -7.62 18.24
N PRO A 328 -23.68 -6.84 17.42
CA PRO A 328 -24.95 -6.26 17.83
C PRO A 328 -25.98 -7.34 18.14
N GLY A 329 -26.83 -7.06 19.09
CA GLY A 329 -27.93 -7.95 19.47
C GLY A 329 -28.93 -8.15 18.35
N SER A 330 -29.58 -9.30 18.38
CA SER A 330 -30.66 -9.66 17.47
C SER A 330 -31.88 -10.15 18.23
N PRO A 331 -33.10 -9.73 17.84
CA PRO A 331 -34.34 -10.21 18.48
C PRO A 331 -34.53 -11.74 18.40
N GLN A 332 -33.88 -12.40 17.44
CA GLN A 332 -33.98 -13.84 17.18
C GLN A 332 -32.81 -14.63 17.79
N GLY A 333 -31.90 -13.98 18.51
CA GLY A 333 -30.71 -14.59 19.12
C GLY A 333 -30.35 -13.90 20.45
N HIS A 334 -29.07 -13.51 20.61
CA HIS A 334 -28.63 -12.81 21.80
C HIS A 334 -29.10 -11.34 21.77
N ILE A 335 -30.12 -10.99 22.55
CA ILE A 335 -30.78 -9.66 22.53
C ILE A 335 -29.77 -8.55 22.83
N SER A 336 -28.85 -8.74 23.76
CA SER A 336 -27.84 -7.74 24.18
C SER A 336 -26.55 -7.81 23.34
N GLY A 337 -26.47 -8.72 22.37
CA GLY A 337 -25.26 -8.96 21.60
C GLY A 337 -24.26 -9.89 22.30
N VAL A 338 -23.11 -10.10 21.65
CA VAL A 338 -22.02 -10.97 22.13
C VAL A 338 -20.71 -10.22 22.05
N ASP A 339 -19.88 -10.32 23.08
CA ASP A 339 -18.52 -9.79 23.10
C ASP A 339 -17.53 -10.89 22.75
N LEU A 340 -16.59 -10.59 21.86
CA LEU A 340 -15.56 -11.53 21.44
C LEU A 340 -14.16 -11.00 21.74
N LYS A 341 -13.30 -11.91 22.20
CA LYS A 341 -11.87 -11.66 22.41
C LYS A 341 -11.06 -12.62 21.56
N LEU A 342 -10.31 -12.08 20.63
CA LEU A 342 -9.46 -12.80 19.69
C LEU A 342 -7.99 -12.59 20.03
N SER A 343 -7.23 -13.66 20.00
CA SER A 343 -5.76 -13.64 20.11
C SER A 343 -5.15 -14.51 19.00
N LYS A 344 -4.21 -13.96 18.27
CA LYS A 344 -3.45 -14.70 17.26
C LYS A 344 -1.97 -14.40 17.40
N ASN A 345 -1.16 -15.45 17.36
CA ASN A 345 0.29 -15.37 17.27
C ASN A 345 0.72 -16.07 15.98
N THR A 346 1.55 -15.41 15.20
CA THR A 346 2.12 -15.95 13.96
C THR A 346 3.63 -15.92 14.06
N GLN A 347 4.28 -17.02 13.74
CA GLN A 347 5.73 -17.11 13.54
C GLN A 347 5.96 -17.52 12.09
N GLU A 348 6.82 -16.80 11.40
CA GLU A 348 7.13 -17.07 10.00
C GLU A 348 8.66 -17.21 9.85
N PHE A 349 9.07 -18.21 9.10
CA PHE A 349 10.43 -18.39 8.64
C PHE A 349 10.43 -18.55 7.15
N ASN A 350 11.19 -17.68 6.47
CA ASN A 350 11.35 -17.73 5.01
C ASN A 350 12.84 -17.88 4.71
N TYR A 351 13.15 -18.79 3.79
CA TYR A 351 14.48 -18.97 3.23
C TYR A 351 14.43 -18.87 1.72
N HIS A 352 15.32 -18.09 1.17
CA HIS A 352 15.53 -17.94 -0.26
C HIS A 352 16.98 -18.20 -0.60
N GLN A 353 17.24 -18.89 -1.70
CA GLN A 353 18.57 -19.09 -2.24
C GLN A 353 18.54 -19.08 -3.76
N ASP A 354 19.44 -18.28 -4.35
CA ASP A 354 19.77 -18.41 -5.76
C ASP A 354 20.51 -19.73 -5.98
N ILE A 355 20.07 -20.49 -6.97
CA ILE A 355 20.66 -21.80 -7.33
C ILE A 355 20.90 -21.85 -8.84
N ASP A 356 21.78 -22.72 -9.26
CA ASP A 356 21.93 -23.11 -10.65
C ASP A 356 21.87 -24.65 -10.70
N LEU A 357 20.65 -25.15 -10.76
CA LEU A 357 20.41 -26.59 -10.68
C LEU A 357 19.36 -27.03 -11.73
N MET A 358 19.76 -27.74 -12.75
CA MET A 358 18.87 -28.35 -13.76
C MET A 358 17.89 -27.32 -14.42
N GLY A 359 18.31 -26.05 -14.55
CA GLY A 359 17.51 -24.97 -15.10
C GLY A 359 16.55 -24.30 -14.09
N PHE A 360 16.68 -24.61 -12.80
CA PHE A 360 16.10 -23.84 -11.72
C PHE A 360 17.09 -22.77 -11.25
N GLU A 361 16.58 -21.58 -11.02
CA GLU A 361 17.34 -20.38 -10.66
C GLU A 361 17.17 -20.01 -9.18
N THR A 362 16.02 -20.36 -8.58
CA THR A 362 15.76 -20.07 -7.17
C THR A 362 15.18 -21.26 -6.41
N PHE A 363 15.47 -21.30 -5.12
CA PHE A 363 14.89 -22.22 -4.16
C PHE A 363 14.36 -21.45 -2.95
N ASN A 364 13.09 -21.69 -2.61
CA ASN A 364 12.41 -21.03 -1.49
C ASN A 364 11.82 -22.07 -0.52
N ILE A 365 11.87 -21.74 0.77
CA ILE A 365 11.15 -22.43 1.84
C ILE A 365 10.43 -21.40 2.67
N ASP A 366 9.11 -21.58 2.82
CA ASP A 366 8.26 -20.79 3.69
C ASP A 366 7.66 -21.69 4.76
N GLN A 367 7.93 -21.42 6.01
CA GLN A 367 7.39 -22.13 7.15
C GLN A 367 6.62 -21.18 8.04
N ASN A 368 5.40 -21.58 8.43
CA ASN A 368 4.54 -20.79 9.30
C ASN A 368 4.00 -21.65 10.43
N PHE A 369 3.93 -21.02 11.60
CA PHE A 369 3.23 -21.54 12.75
C PHE A 369 2.25 -20.46 13.24
N ILE A 370 0.95 -20.81 13.28
CA ILE A 370 -0.11 -19.92 13.71
C ILE A 370 -0.84 -20.57 14.88
N TYR A 371 -0.91 -19.84 15.99
CA TYR A 371 -1.81 -20.13 17.11
C TYR A 371 -2.91 -19.07 17.12
N TYR A 372 -4.15 -19.52 16.95
CA TYR A 372 -5.34 -18.70 16.99
C TYR A 372 -6.27 -19.16 18.10
N SER A 373 -6.85 -18.24 18.83
CA SER A 373 -7.96 -18.51 19.73
C SER A 373 -8.91 -17.31 19.79
N HIS A 374 -10.21 -17.60 19.92
CA HIS A 374 -11.18 -16.61 20.34
C HIS A 374 -12.14 -17.16 21.37
N SER A 375 -12.70 -16.27 22.16
CA SER A 375 -13.69 -16.56 23.20
C SER A 375 -14.86 -15.63 23.05
N GLU A 376 -16.05 -16.18 23.17
CA GLU A 376 -17.33 -15.48 23.07
C GLU A 376 -17.96 -15.36 24.46
N TYR A 377 -18.40 -14.15 24.80
CA TYR A 377 -18.97 -13.81 26.09
C TYR A 377 -20.39 -13.28 25.88
N GLU A 378 -21.35 -13.86 26.60
CA GLU A 378 -22.66 -13.22 26.73
C GLU A 378 -22.54 -11.99 27.61
N SER A 379 -23.27 -10.92 27.29
CA SER A 379 -23.11 -9.56 27.85
C SER A 379 -23.18 -9.47 29.38
N THR A 380 -23.56 -10.52 30.08
CA THR A 380 -23.67 -10.57 31.54
C THR A 380 -22.67 -11.53 32.22
N SER A 381 -21.88 -12.27 31.43
CA SER A 381 -21.01 -13.32 31.93
C SER A 381 -19.53 -12.93 31.89
N SER A 382 -18.81 -13.14 32.98
CA SER A 382 -17.35 -13.05 33.02
C SER A 382 -16.63 -14.29 32.46
N ASN A 383 -17.37 -15.39 32.30
CA ASN A 383 -16.84 -16.63 31.73
C ASN A 383 -17.27 -16.75 30.26
N PRO A 384 -16.38 -17.20 29.36
CA PRO A 384 -16.76 -17.41 27.97
C PRO A 384 -17.78 -18.53 27.85
N ALA A 385 -18.84 -18.27 27.05
CA ALA A 385 -19.82 -19.30 26.66
C ALA A 385 -19.18 -20.29 25.68
N VAL A 386 -18.33 -19.78 24.78
CA VAL A 386 -17.61 -20.58 23.78
C VAL A 386 -16.15 -20.17 23.76
N ARG A 387 -15.25 -21.15 23.61
CA ARG A 387 -13.84 -20.92 23.30
C ARG A 387 -13.42 -21.83 22.16
N LEU A 388 -12.92 -21.21 21.09
CA LEU A 388 -12.40 -21.90 19.92
C LEU A 388 -10.89 -21.62 19.81
N SER A 389 -10.12 -22.64 19.46
CA SER A 389 -8.69 -22.48 19.20
C SER A 389 -8.23 -23.43 18.11
N GLN A 390 -7.19 -23.01 17.40
CA GLN A 390 -6.52 -23.85 16.41
C GLN A 390 -5.04 -23.57 16.33
N ASN A 391 -4.28 -24.60 15.98
CA ASN A 391 -2.88 -24.53 15.62
C ASN A 391 -2.75 -24.89 14.15
N ILE A 392 -2.03 -24.08 13.39
CA ILE A 392 -1.76 -24.34 11.98
C ILE A 392 -0.25 -24.34 11.79
N VAL A 393 0.24 -25.39 11.17
CA VAL A 393 1.62 -25.45 10.67
C VAL A 393 1.53 -25.58 9.16
N SER A 394 2.21 -24.72 8.44
CA SER A 394 2.33 -24.82 6.99
C SER A 394 3.79 -24.76 6.58
N LEU A 395 4.13 -25.59 5.61
CA LEU A 395 5.43 -25.64 4.97
C LEU A 395 5.20 -25.60 3.46
N LYS A 396 5.83 -24.63 2.80
CA LYS A 396 5.84 -24.54 1.35
C LYS A 396 7.28 -24.57 0.88
N SER A 397 7.57 -25.37 -0.14
CA SER A 397 8.86 -25.39 -0.81
C SER A 397 8.65 -25.17 -2.30
N THR A 398 9.44 -24.29 -2.92
CA THR A 398 9.29 -23.91 -4.32
C THR A 398 10.66 -23.80 -4.98
N MET A 399 10.79 -24.33 -6.19
CA MET A 399 11.91 -24.09 -7.09
C MET A 399 11.38 -23.42 -8.35
N THR A 400 11.99 -22.33 -8.77
CA THR A 400 11.59 -21.61 -9.98
C THR A 400 12.78 -21.43 -10.92
N GLY A 401 12.51 -21.43 -12.21
CA GLY A 401 13.49 -21.17 -13.27
C GLY A 401 12.78 -20.69 -14.51
N GLN A 402 13.51 -20.36 -15.58
CA GLN A 402 12.91 -19.90 -16.82
C GLN A 402 11.91 -20.95 -17.35
N ASN A 403 10.62 -20.57 -17.40
CA ASN A 403 9.50 -21.41 -17.83
C ASN A 403 9.30 -22.71 -17.03
N ARG A 404 9.82 -22.79 -15.81
CA ARG A 404 9.68 -23.97 -14.94
C ARG A 404 9.41 -23.55 -13.50
N GLU A 405 8.44 -24.21 -12.90
CA GLU A 405 8.18 -24.11 -11.46
C GLU A 405 7.91 -25.52 -10.94
N PHE A 406 8.53 -25.86 -9.83
CA PHE A 406 8.27 -27.07 -9.07
C PHE A 406 8.12 -26.73 -7.60
N GLY A 407 7.02 -27.12 -6.99
CA GLY A 407 6.77 -26.84 -5.58
C GLY A 407 5.66 -27.68 -4.99
N GLY A 408 5.63 -27.68 -3.69
CA GLY A 408 4.58 -28.32 -2.88
C GLY A 408 4.36 -27.57 -1.58
N SER A 409 3.14 -27.70 -1.03
CA SER A 409 2.77 -27.15 0.28
C SER A 409 2.09 -28.22 1.13
N PHE A 410 2.39 -28.24 2.42
CA PHE A 410 1.83 -29.15 3.42
C PHE A 410 1.29 -28.37 4.60
#